data_0e509dbd788bac71f24bed76a881c80a
#
_entry.id   0e509dbd788bac71f24bed76a881c80a
#
_cell.length_a   1.000
_cell.length_b   1.000
_cell.length_c   1.000
_cell.angle_alpha   90.00
_cell.angle_beta   90.00
_cell.angle_gamma   90.00
#
_symmetry.space_group_name_H-M   'P 1'
#
loop_
_entity.id
_entity.type
_entity.pdbx_description
1 polymer ?
#
loop_
_entity_poly.entity_id
_entity_poly.type
_entity_poly.pdbx_seq_one_letter_code
_entity_poly.pdbx_strand_id
1 'polypeptide(L)'
;MKNLISLMLLLATAGSFGGELKPLRVGVSVDFRPVAFYVSDELQGIEVDFANKIAERLDRSVEFRVYQLDQLFTALEESEIDVIMSAISVTDERAARVRFTKPYMETGQMAIVRTEDATEYSKTGALTQAGLKVGVHRGATGEKFVRKEMNNPDVYAYPSVETGLGALRNSVVDLFIHDSTTSSQLTSSFVNDNLLSLNRYLTKESVAWAVHPDNPELQTALNLILADMIEQGEVQAVLKRWLPVVPVEL
;
A
#
# COMPACT_ATOMS: atom_id res chain seq x y z
N MET A 1 -8.13 69.47 43.43
CA MET A 1 -8.80 68.17 43.54
C MET A 1 -8.69 67.49 42.19
N LYS A 2 -7.74 66.58 42.04
CA LYS A 2 -7.48 65.88 40.77
C LYS A 2 -7.86 64.40 40.97
N ASN A 3 -8.93 63.97 40.31
CA ASN A 3 -9.38 62.59 40.31
C ASN A 3 -8.46 61.76 39.36
N LEU A 4 -7.69 60.81 39.93
CA LEU A 4 -7.04 59.75 39.19
C LEU A 4 -8.06 58.62 38.99
N ILE A 5 -8.45 58.38 37.75
CA ILE A 5 -9.20 57.19 37.36
C ILE A 5 -8.15 56.13 37.01
N SER A 6 -8.07 55.12 37.87
CA SER A 6 -7.20 53.96 37.66
C SER A 6 -7.90 53.01 36.68
N LEU A 7 -7.36 52.92 35.45
CA LEU A 7 -7.80 52.00 34.43
C LEU A 7 -7.16 50.62 34.68
N MET A 8 -7.96 49.71 35.21
CA MET A 8 -7.55 48.29 35.45
C MET A 8 -7.65 47.54 34.15
N LEU A 9 -6.46 47.26 33.52
CA LEU A 9 -6.36 46.45 32.30
C LEU A 9 -6.54 44.97 32.69
N LEU A 10 -7.73 44.42 32.37
CA LEU A 10 -7.94 42.95 32.44
C LEU A 10 -7.17 42.31 31.28
N LEU A 11 -6.03 41.69 31.61
CA LEU A 11 -5.37 40.73 30.72
C LEU A 11 -6.25 39.46 30.67
N ALA A 12 -7.00 39.33 29.61
CA ALA A 12 -7.63 38.05 29.24
C ALA A 12 -6.49 37.07 28.83
N THR A 13 -6.15 36.17 29.72
CA THR A 13 -5.29 35.04 29.41
C THR A 13 -6.11 34.14 28.48
N ALA A 14 -5.85 34.23 27.16
CA ALA A 14 -6.27 33.23 26.20
C ALA A 14 -5.57 31.92 26.56
N GLY A 15 -6.27 31.07 27.32
CA GLY A 15 -5.83 29.71 27.57
C GLY A 15 -5.76 28.99 26.22
N SER A 16 -4.57 28.71 25.73
CA SER A 16 -4.35 27.77 24.66
C SER A 16 -4.83 26.41 25.15
N PHE A 17 -6.05 26.03 24.79
CA PHE A 17 -6.48 24.63 24.80
C PHE A 17 -5.79 23.92 23.63
N GLY A 18 -4.47 23.78 23.69
CA GLY A 18 -3.70 22.92 22.83
C GLY A 18 -3.74 21.50 23.39
N GLY A 19 -4.89 20.85 23.27
CA GLY A 19 -4.91 19.40 23.42
C GLY A 19 -4.15 18.82 22.23
N GLU A 20 -3.08 18.07 22.50
CA GLU A 20 -2.34 17.34 21.48
C GLU A 20 -3.34 16.44 20.70
N LEU A 21 -3.40 16.63 19.38
CA LEU A 21 -4.31 15.83 18.55
C LEU A 21 -3.89 14.37 18.64
N LYS A 22 -4.88 13.46 18.71
CA LYS A 22 -4.61 12.03 18.76
C LYS A 22 -3.78 11.60 17.55
N PRO A 23 -2.79 10.69 17.73
CA PRO A 23 -2.02 10.15 16.63
C PRO A 23 -2.90 9.62 15.49
N LEU A 24 -2.46 9.81 14.26
CA LEU A 24 -3.05 9.13 13.09
C LEU A 24 -2.62 7.66 13.14
N ARG A 25 -3.55 6.75 13.39
CA ARG A 25 -3.28 5.32 13.43
C ARG A 25 -3.31 4.76 12.01
N VAL A 26 -2.14 4.40 11.52
CA VAL A 26 -1.93 3.94 10.14
C VAL A 26 -1.68 2.44 10.11
N GLY A 27 -2.58 1.70 9.49
CA GLY A 27 -2.42 0.25 9.26
C GLY A 27 -1.55 -0.02 8.05
N VAL A 28 -0.50 -0.81 8.23
CA VAL A 28 0.43 -1.22 7.18
C VAL A 28 0.67 -2.72 7.21
N SER A 29 0.92 -3.31 6.05
CA SER A 29 1.55 -4.64 5.92
C SER A 29 3.01 -4.44 5.53
N VAL A 30 3.91 -5.13 6.25
CA VAL A 30 5.36 -4.98 6.07
C VAL A 30 5.98 -6.08 5.23
N ASP A 31 5.16 -6.84 4.52
CA ASP A 31 5.53 -8.07 3.85
C ASP A 31 6.29 -7.86 2.54
N PHE A 32 6.36 -6.64 2.02
CA PHE A 32 6.99 -6.41 0.71
C PHE A 32 7.57 -5.01 0.52
N ARG A 33 8.81 -5.00 0.06
CA ARG A 33 9.50 -3.78 -0.40
C ARG A 33 8.98 -3.39 -1.78
N PRO A 34 8.90 -2.09 -2.08
CA PRO A 34 9.28 -0.93 -1.28
C PRO A 34 8.10 -0.26 -0.56
N VAL A 35 6.97 -0.95 -0.38
CA VAL A 35 5.72 -0.37 0.15
C VAL A 35 5.84 0.02 1.61
N ALA A 36 6.08 -0.96 2.48
CA ALA A 36 6.45 -0.78 3.88
C ALA A 36 7.30 -1.96 4.34
N PHE A 37 8.41 -1.72 5.01
CA PHE A 37 9.34 -2.76 5.45
C PHE A 37 10.28 -2.24 6.54
N TYR A 38 10.87 -3.16 7.29
CA TYR A 38 11.86 -2.82 8.32
C TYR A 38 13.29 -2.83 7.78
N VAL A 39 14.08 -1.84 8.22
CA VAL A 39 15.53 -1.81 8.09
C VAL A 39 16.09 -1.48 9.47
N SER A 40 16.82 -2.40 10.08
CA SER A 40 17.39 -2.21 11.44
C SER A 40 16.35 -1.68 12.45
N ASP A 41 15.19 -2.30 12.50
CA ASP A 41 14.04 -1.96 13.36
C ASP A 41 13.33 -0.62 13.04
N GLU A 42 13.75 0.08 12.00
CA GLU A 42 13.09 1.29 11.51
C GLU A 42 12.13 0.96 10.35
N LEU A 43 10.87 1.39 10.47
CA LEU A 43 9.88 1.22 9.41
C LEU A 43 10.10 2.26 8.31
N GLN A 44 10.23 1.78 7.07
CA GLN A 44 10.51 2.60 5.88
C GLN A 44 9.63 2.15 4.71
N GLY A 45 9.51 3.00 3.67
CA GLY A 45 8.82 2.67 2.43
C GLY A 45 7.93 3.80 1.91
N ILE A 46 7.29 3.53 0.78
CA ILE A 46 6.40 4.48 0.08
C ILE A 46 5.30 4.97 1.03
N GLU A 47 4.62 4.04 1.70
CA GLU A 47 3.49 4.37 2.55
C GLU A 47 3.91 5.04 3.84
N VAL A 48 5.11 4.77 4.32
CA VAL A 48 5.68 5.45 5.49
C VAL A 48 5.99 6.91 5.15
N ASP A 49 6.61 7.17 3.99
CA ASP A 49 6.87 8.53 3.52
C ASP A 49 5.56 9.33 3.34
N PHE A 50 4.52 8.70 2.74
CA PHE A 50 3.21 9.32 2.60
C PHE A 50 2.54 9.60 3.94
N ALA A 51 2.52 8.62 4.85
CA ALA A 51 1.89 8.75 6.16
C ALA A 51 2.50 9.91 6.96
N ASN A 52 3.83 10.04 6.97
CA ASN A 52 4.52 11.12 7.66
C ASN A 52 4.16 12.50 7.08
N LYS A 53 4.18 12.64 5.74
CA LYS A 53 3.79 13.89 5.06
C LYS A 53 2.34 14.29 5.29
N ILE A 54 1.43 13.31 5.35
CA ILE A 54 0.01 13.53 5.63
C ILE A 54 -0.20 13.95 7.08
N ALA A 55 0.43 13.25 8.02
CA ALA A 55 0.28 13.53 9.43
C ALA A 55 0.80 14.94 9.80
N GLU A 56 1.93 15.37 9.19
CA GLU A 56 2.44 16.74 9.33
C GLU A 56 1.38 17.78 8.90
N ARG A 57 0.68 17.55 7.76
CA ARG A 57 -0.39 18.45 7.28
C ARG A 57 -1.67 18.41 8.12
N LEU A 58 -1.88 17.31 8.83
CA LEU A 58 -3.00 17.15 9.78
C LEU A 58 -2.66 17.65 11.18
N ASP A 59 -1.44 18.12 11.43
CA ASP A 59 -0.91 18.49 12.76
C ASP A 59 -1.05 17.33 13.77
N ARG A 60 -0.79 16.09 13.31
CA ARG A 60 -0.87 14.85 14.08
C ARG A 60 0.45 14.09 14.01
N SER A 61 0.80 13.35 15.05
CA SER A 61 1.82 12.31 14.98
C SER A 61 1.29 11.06 14.28
N VAL A 62 2.19 10.18 13.80
CA VAL A 62 1.82 8.88 13.23
C VAL A 62 2.02 7.77 14.24
N GLU A 63 1.06 6.86 14.32
CA GLU A 63 1.17 5.58 15.01
C GLU A 63 0.99 4.46 13.98
N PHE A 64 2.08 3.81 13.58
CA PHE A 64 2.01 2.67 12.66
C PHE A 64 1.57 1.40 13.41
N ARG A 65 0.60 0.69 12.85
CA ARG A 65 0.12 -0.62 13.31
C ARG A 65 0.28 -1.65 12.21
N VAL A 66 1.03 -2.69 12.52
CA VAL A 66 1.39 -3.73 11.54
C VAL A 66 0.41 -4.88 11.60
N TYR A 67 -0.12 -5.26 10.44
CA TYR A 67 -1.04 -6.38 10.25
C TYR A 67 -0.63 -7.21 9.04
N GLN A 68 -1.12 -8.45 8.97
CA GLN A 68 -1.14 -9.16 7.69
C GLN A 68 -2.12 -8.47 6.74
N LEU A 69 -1.87 -8.56 5.43
CA LEU A 69 -2.65 -7.84 4.41
C LEU A 69 -4.17 -8.13 4.52
N ASP A 70 -4.53 -9.38 4.73
CA ASP A 70 -5.92 -9.83 4.86
C ASP A 70 -6.62 -9.35 6.16
N GLN A 71 -5.86 -8.93 7.16
CA GLN A 71 -6.37 -8.43 8.45
C GLN A 71 -6.60 -6.91 8.47
N LEU A 72 -5.97 -6.15 7.57
CA LEU A 72 -6.05 -4.68 7.55
C LEU A 72 -7.48 -4.14 7.48
N PHE A 73 -8.34 -4.79 6.68
CA PHE A 73 -9.73 -4.36 6.53
C PHE A 73 -10.54 -4.58 7.81
N THR A 74 -10.32 -5.70 8.50
CA THR A 74 -10.95 -5.97 9.78
C THR A 74 -10.50 -4.97 10.85
N ALA A 75 -9.18 -4.69 10.93
CA ALA A 75 -8.65 -3.70 11.86
C ALA A 75 -9.23 -2.29 11.62
N LEU A 76 -9.50 -1.93 10.35
CA LEU A 76 -10.17 -0.68 10.02
C LEU A 76 -11.63 -0.67 10.44
N GLU A 77 -12.39 -1.75 10.16
CA GLU A 77 -13.80 -1.92 10.54
C GLU A 77 -13.98 -1.91 12.07
N GLU A 78 -13.03 -2.48 12.80
CA GLU A 78 -13.02 -2.48 14.27
C GLU A 78 -12.46 -1.17 14.86
N SER A 79 -12.16 -0.18 14.02
CA SER A 79 -11.60 1.11 14.42
C SER A 79 -10.30 1.01 15.22
N GLU A 80 -9.54 -0.06 15.03
CA GLU A 80 -8.19 -0.18 15.57
C GLU A 80 -7.21 0.78 14.87
N ILE A 81 -7.43 1.03 13.58
CA ILE A 81 -6.68 1.98 12.74
C ILE A 81 -7.62 3.02 12.13
N ASP A 82 -7.10 4.18 11.76
CA ASP A 82 -7.86 5.28 11.13
C ASP A 82 -7.82 5.19 9.61
N VAL A 83 -6.71 4.67 9.06
CA VAL A 83 -6.46 4.58 7.63
C VAL A 83 -5.58 3.36 7.31
N ILE A 84 -5.88 2.68 6.20
CA ILE A 84 -5.00 1.66 5.62
C ILE A 84 -4.10 2.36 4.59
N MET A 85 -2.78 2.25 4.78
CA MET A 85 -1.75 2.72 3.86
C MET A 85 -0.80 1.56 3.56
N SER A 86 -1.16 0.74 2.56
CA SER A 86 -0.46 -0.52 2.26
C SER A 86 -0.60 -0.92 0.78
N ALA A 87 -0.49 0.05 -0.14
CA ALA A 87 -0.65 -0.11 -1.59
C ALA A 87 -1.92 -0.87 -1.98
N ILE A 88 -3.05 -0.49 -1.40
CA ILE A 88 -4.32 -1.19 -1.57
C ILE A 88 -4.96 -0.85 -2.92
N SER A 89 -5.11 -1.84 -3.79
CA SER A 89 -5.87 -1.70 -5.03
C SER A 89 -7.35 -1.49 -4.75
N VAL A 90 -7.96 -0.53 -5.45
CA VAL A 90 -9.40 -0.27 -5.42
C VAL A 90 -10.12 -1.39 -6.17
N THR A 91 -11.07 -2.04 -5.50
CA THR A 91 -11.96 -3.03 -6.10
C THR A 91 -13.38 -2.83 -5.57
N ASP A 92 -14.40 -3.23 -6.35
CA ASP A 92 -15.81 -3.10 -5.94
C ASP A 92 -16.09 -3.79 -4.60
N GLU A 93 -15.48 -4.97 -4.39
CA GLU A 93 -15.65 -5.73 -3.15
C GLU A 93 -15.07 -4.98 -1.94
N ARG A 94 -13.86 -4.39 -2.10
CA ARG A 94 -13.25 -3.59 -1.04
C ARG A 94 -14.00 -2.27 -0.83
N ALA A 95 -14.46 -1.62 -1.92
CA ALA A 95 -15.25 -0.39 -1.87
C ALA A 95 -16.63 -0.56 -1.21
N ALA A 96 -17.16 -1.78 -1.15
CA ALA A 96 -18.37 -2.09 -0.38
C ALA A 96 -18.13 -2.09 1.15
N ARG A 97 -16.87 -2.18 1.60
CA ARG A 97 -16.48 -2.25 3.02
C ARG A 97 -15.86 -0.97 3.54
N VAL A 98 -15.16 -0.22 2.69
CA VAL A 98 -14.36 0.95 3.09
C VAL A 98 -14.61 2.13 2.14
N ARG A 99 -14.18 3.34 2.55
CA ARG A 99 -14.10 4.49 1.66
C ARG A 99 -12.67 4.64 1.16
N PHE A 100 -12.49 4.66 -0.15
CA PHE A 100 -11.20 4.95 -0.76
C PHE A 100 -11.01 6.46 -0.95
N THR A 101 -9.77 6.92 -0.82
CA THR A 101 -9.34 8.22 -1.35
C THR A 101 -9.34 8.20 -2.88
N LYS A 102 -9.03 9.35 -3.50
CA LYS A 102 -8.61 9.35 -4.92
C LYS A 102 -7.35 8.48 -5.04
N PRO A 103 -7.17 7.79 -6.18
CA PRO A 103 -5.95 7.04 -6.43
C PRO A 103 -4.71 7.94 -6.48
N TYR A 104 -3.60 7.44 -5.96
CA TYR A 104 -2.29 8.12 -6.03
C TYR A 104 -1.30 7.42 -6.97
N MET A 105 -1.62 6.18 -7.40
CA MET A 105 -0.75 5.38 -8.27
C MET A 105 -1.59 4.35 -9.04
N GLU A 106 -1.11 3.97 -10.23
CA GLU A 106 -1.60 2.82 -10.98
C GLU A 106 -0.63 1.64 -10.82
N THR A 107 -1.17 0.43 -10.81
CA THR A 107 -0.43 -0.83 -10.74
C THR A 107 -1.15 -1.91 -11.57
N GLY A 108 -0.69 -3.12 -11.50
CA GLY A 108 -1.35 -4.31 -12.05
C GLY A 108 -0.60 -5.56 -11.63
N GLN A 109 -1.19 -6.72 -11.87
CA GLN A 109 -0.57 -7.98 -11.56
C GLN A 109 0.43 -8.38 -12.64
N MET A 110 1.52 -9.02 -12.22
CA MET A 110 2.54 -9.62 -13.10
C MET A 110 2.86 -11.04 -12.62
N ALA A 111 3.37 -11.86 -13.52
CA ALA A 111 3.89 -13.17 -13.15
C ALA A 111 5.38 -13.09 -12.84
N ILE A 112 5.78 -13.66 -11.72
CA ILE A 112 7.17 -13.96 -11.37
C ILE A 112 7.37 -15.45 -11.60
N VAL A 113 8.45 -15.80 -12.30
CA VAL A 113 8.82 -17.16 -12.68
C VAL A 113 10.29 -17.42 -12.37
N ARG A 114 10.71 -18.68 -12.33
CA ARG A 114 12.15 -19.01 -12.33
C ARG A 114 12.77 -18.54 -13.66
N THR A 115 14.00 -18.08 -13.61
CA THR A 115 14.72 -17.57 -14.81
C THR A 115 14.80 -18.62 -15.90
N GLU A 116 14.99 -19.91 -15.52
CA GLU A 116 15.03 -21.04 -16.45
C GLU A 116 13.72 -21.27 -17.20
N ASP A 117 12.58 -20.94 -16.59
CA ASP A 117 11.24 -21.14 -17.14
C ASP A 117 10.72 -19.90 -17.92
N ALA A 118 11.45 -18.79 -17.87
CA ALA A 118 10.99 -17.50 -18.42
C ALA A 118 10.62 -17.58 -19.90
N THR A 119 11.40 -18.34 -20.72
CA THR A 119 11.12 -18.51 -22.15
C THR A 119 9.80 -19.23 -22.39
N GLU A 120 9.43 -20.19 -21.56
CA GLU A 120 8.18 -20.93 -21.66
C GLU A 120 7.00 -20.03 -21.31
N TYR A 121 7.04 -19.39 -20.13
CA TYR A 121 5.93 -18.56 -19.63
C TYR A 121 5.78 -17.23 -20.35
N SER A 122 6.76 -16.80 -21.14
CA SER A 122 6.65 -15.62 -22.02
C SER A 122 5.83 -15.90 -23.28
N LYS A 123 5.57 -17.16 -23.64
CA LYS A 123 4.77 -17.51 -24.81
C LYS A 123 3.32 -17.09 -24.63
N THR A 124 2.66 -16.73 -25.73
CA THR A 124 1.24 -16.43 -25.72
C THR A 124 0.45 -17.63 -25.23
N GLY A 125 -0.45 -17.42 -24.27
CA GLY A 125 -1.29 -18.48 -23.69
C GLY A 125 -0.61 -19.33 -22.62
N ALA A 126 0.70 -19.22 -22.40
CA ALA A 126 1.38 -20.04 -21.39
C ALA A 126 0.81 -19.87 -19.97
N LEU A 127 0.43 -18.65 -19.58
CA LEU A 127 -0.16 -18.36 -18.27
C LEU A 127 -1.65 -18.74 -18.16
N THR A 128 -2.28 -19.19 -19.25
CA THR A 128 -3.68 -19.63 -19.27
C THR A 128 -3.83 -21.14 -19.43
N GLN A 129 -2.74 -21.90 -19.34
CA GLN A 129 -2.77 -23.36 -19.34
C GLN A 129 -3.49 -23.88 -18.10
N ALA A 130 -4.21 -24.98 -18.25
CA ALA A 130 -4.88 -25.62 -17.13
C ALA A 130 -3.88 -26.34 -16.22
N GLY A 131 -4.16 -26.36 -14.90
CA GLY A 131 -3.41 -27.16 -13.94
C GLY A 131 -2.08 -26.53 -13.51
N LEU A 132 -1.84 -25.24 -13.80
CA LEU A 132 -0.68 -24.52 -13.25
C LEU A 132 -0.78 -24.39 -11.73
N LYS A 133 0.30 -24.65 -11.04
CA LYS A 133 0.44 -24.38 -9.61
C LYS A 133 0.84 -22.93 -9.42
N VAL A 134 -0.08 -22.12 -8.94
CA VAL A 134 0.09 -20.67 -8.85
C VAL A 134 0.17 -20.20 -7.40
N GLY A 135 1.31 -19.63 -7.04
CA GLY A 135 1.50 -18.95 -5.77
C GLY A 135 0.90 -17.53 -5.82
N VAL A 136 0.27 -17.13 -4.74
CA VAL A 136 -0.30 -15.77 -4.57
C VAL A 136 -0.10 -15.30 -3.13
N HIS A 137 -0.11 -13.99 -2.92
CA HIS A 137 -0.18 -13.41 -1.57
C HIS A 137 -1.66 -13.43 -1.12
N ARG A 138 -1.91 -14.00 0.06
CA ARG A 138 -3.26 -14.14 0.62
C ARG A 138 -3.93 -12.77 0.79
N GLY A 139 -5.18 -12.65 0.33
CA GLY A 139 -5.97 -11.42 0.41
C GLY A 139 -5.60 -10.35 -0.63
N ALA A 140 -4.56 -10.58 -1.45
CA ALA A 140 -4.19 -9.67 -2.54
C ALA A 140 -5.11 -9.82 -3.76
N THR A 141 -5.13 -8.81 -4.63
CA THR A 141 -5.88 -8.85 -5.90
C THR A 141 -5.34 -9.91 -6.86
N GLY A 142 -4.05 -10.26 -6.77
CA GLY A 142 -3.46 -11.37 -7.50
C GLY A 142 -4.12 -12.72 -7.19
N GLU A 143 -4.46 -13.00 -5.94
CA GLU A 143 -5.22 -14.22 -5.60
C GLU A 143 -6.59 -14.23 -6.29
N LYS A 144 -7.29 -13.10 -6.28
CA LYS A 144 -8.59 -12.96 -6.91
C LYS A 144 -8.51 -13.14 -8.42
N PHE A 145 -7.50 -12.51 -9.06
CA PHE A 145 -7.22 -12.65 -10.48
C PHE A 145 -7.01 -14.13 -10.86
N VAL A 146 -6.13 -14.83 -10.14
CA VAL A 146 -5.82 -16.23 -10.42
C VAL A 146 -7.06 -17.11 -10.32
N ARG A 147 -7.85 -16.97 -9.25
CA ARG A 147 -9.05 -17.79 -9.04
C ARG A 147 -10.16 -17.53 -10.07
N LYS A 148 -10.24 -16.31 -10.61
CA LYS A 148 -11.33 -15.89 -11.51
C LYS A 148 -10.97 -16.00 -12.98
N GLU A 149 -9.75 -15.65 -13.36
CA GLU A 149 -9.36 -15.42 -14.76
C GLU A 149 -8.43 -16.51 -15.32
N MET A 150 -7.78 -17.32 -14.46
CA MET A 150 -6.94 -18.42 -14.93
C MET A 150 -7.73 -19.72 -15.11
N ASN A 151 -7.27 -20.56 -16.03
CA ASN A 151 -7.96 -21.81 -16.39
C ASN A 151 -7.62 -22.94 -15.41
N ASN A 152 -8.52 -23.21 -14.44
CA ASN A 152 -8.40 -24.29 -13.46
C ASN A 152 -7.00 -24.39 -12.79
N PRO A 153 -6.50 -23.31 -12.16
CA PRO A 153 -5.21 -23.32 -11.49
C PRO A 153 -5.28 -24.03 -10.14
N ASP A 154 -4.16 -24.66 -9.73
CA ASP A 154 -3.93 -25.08 -8.36
C ASP A 154 -3.39 -23.85 -7.57
N VAL A 155 -4.23 -23.22 -6.75
CA VAL A 155 -3.90 -21.96 -6.07
C VAL A 155 -3.31 -22.19 -4.69
N TYR A 156 -2.11 -21.65 -4.46
CA TYR A 156 -1.39 -21.69 -3.20
C TYR A 156 -1.30 -20.27 -2.62
N ALA A 157 -2.14 -19.96 -1.63
CA ALA A 157 -2.17 -18.65 -0.97
C ALA A 157 -1.20 -18.61 0.23
N TYR A 158 -0.15 -17.81 0.11
CA TYR A 158 0.89 -17.65 1.14
C TYR A 158 0.61 -16.45 2.05
N PRO A 159 0.99 -16.52 3.33
CA PRO A 159 0.79 -15.43 4.29
C PRO A 159 1.73 -14.24 4.04
N SER A 160 2.86 -14.46 3.35
CA SER A 160 3.79 -13.41 2.95
C SER A 160 4.35 -13.65 1.57
N VAL A 161 4.80 -12.59 0.92
CA VAL A 161 5.44 -12.64 -0.41
C VAL A 161 6.71 -13.47 -0.37
N GLU A 162 7.52 -13.33 0.69
CA GLU A 162 8.78 -14.06 0.83
C GLU A 162 8.56 -15.58 0.88
N THR A 163 7.56 -16.05 1.64
CA THR A 163 7.23 -17.48 1.68
C THR A 163 6.73 -18.00 0.33
N GLY A 164 5.98 -17.18 -0.41
CA GLY A 164 5.53 -17.49 -1.77
C GLY A 164 6.68 -17.58 -2.77
N LEU A 165 7.61 -16.62 -2.75
CA LEU A 165 8.81 -16.67 -3.59
C LEU A 165 9.73 -17.83 -3.20
N GLY A 166 9.81 -18.16 -1.92
CA GLY A 166 10.50 -19.37 -1.44
C GLY A 166 9.92 -20.65 -2.05
N ALA A 167 8.59 -20.76 -2.11
CA ALA A 167 7.90 -21.88 -2.74
C ALA A 167 8.16 -21.93 -4.26
N LEU A 168 8.21 -20.77 -4.95
CA LEU A 168 8.55 -20.68 -6.35
C LEU A 168 10.00 -21.16 -6.62
N ARG A 169 10.97 -20.68 -5.83
CA ARG A 169 12.38 -21.13 -5.93
C ARG A 169 12.54 -22.63 -5.76
N ASN A 170 11.76 -23.23 -4.86
CA ASN A 170 11.79 -24.66 -4.56
C ASN A 170 10.87 -25.49 -5.46
N SER A 171 10.35 -24.93 -6.55
CA SER A 171 9.47 -25.62 -7.53
C SER A 171 8.20 -26.22 -6.92
N VAL A 172 7.74 -25.70 -5.77
CA VAL A 172 6.44 -26.05 -5.17
C VAL A 172 5.29 -25.46 -5.98
N VAL A 173 5.52 -24.25 -6.52
CA VAL A 173 4.63 -23.59 -7.49
C VAL A 173 5.38 -23.30 -8.78
N ASP A 174 4.63 -23.15 -9.87
CA ASP A 174 5.18 -22.92 -11.22
C ASP A 174 5.46 -21.45 -11.46
N LEU A 175 4.61 -20.58 -10.91
CA LEU A 175 4.72 -19.13 -10.98
C LEU A 175 4.10 -18.48 -9.74
N PHE A 176 4.44 -17.20 -9.51
CA PHE A 176 3.88 -16.39 -8.43
C PHE A 176 3.28 -15.11 -9.02
N ILE A 177 2.00 -14.84 -8.76
CA ILE A 177 1.33 -13.61 -9.23
C ILE A 177 1.42 -12.55 -8.14
N HIS A 178 1.92 -11.36 -8.52
CA HIS A 178 2.13 -10.26 -7.59
C HIS A 178 2.11 -8.89 -8.30
N ASP A 179 1.98 -7.82 -7.50
CA ASP A 179 1.90 -6.44 -8.00
C ASP A 179 3.17 -6.01 -8.75
N SER A 180 2.99 -5.38 -9.88
CA SER A 180 4.08 -4.92 -10.76
C SER A 180 5.05 -3.96 -10.09
N THR A 181 4.53 -3.09 -9.22
CA THR A 181 5.31 -2.08 -8.48
C THR A 181 6.40 -2.69 -7.58
N THR A 182 6.20 -3.89 -7.12
CA THR A 182 7.13 -4.61 -6.23
C THR A 182 7.87 -5.73 -6.93
N SER A 183 7.27 -6.35 -7.95
CA SER A 183 7.81 -7.53 -8.63
C SER A 183 9.23 -7.31 -9.19
N SER A 184 9.49 -6.16 -9.81
CA SER A 184 10.82 -5.84 -10.37
C SER A 184 11.89 -5.71 -9.29
N GLN A 185 11.56 -5.15 -8.11
CA GLN A 185 12.51 -5.06 -7.00
C GLN A 185 12.73 -6.40 -6.33
N LEU A 186 11.67 -7.21 -6.19
CA LEU A 186 11.77 -8.55 -5.61
C LEU A 186 12.70 -9.45 -6.43
N THR A 187 12.63 -9.36 -7.75
CA THR A 187 13.45 -10.18 -8.65
C THR A 187 14.86 -9.63 -8.89
N SER A 188 15.12 -8.35 -8.58
CA SER A 188 16.45 -7.76 -8.69
C SER A 188 17.33 -7.94 -7.45
N SER A 189 16.83 -8.56 -6.39
CA SER A 189 17.61 -8.83 -5.18
C SER A 189 18.53 -10.05 -5.36
N PHE A 190 19.72 -10.04 -4.75
CA PHE A 190 20.64 -11.18 -4.76
C PHE A 190 20.04 -12.49 -4.19
N VAL A 191 19.03 -12.37 -3.31
CA VAL A 191 18.33 -13.53 -2.75
C VAL A 191 17.44 -14.20 -3.79
N ASN A 192 16.99 -13.46 -4.80
CA ASN A 192 16.06 -13.89 -5.84
C ASN A 192 16.68 -13.83 -7.24
N ASP A 193 17.99 -13.97 -7.37
CA ASP A 193 18.74 -13.88 -8.64
C ASP A 193 18.30 -14.92 -9.68
N ASN A 194 17.69 -16.02 -9.24
CA ASN A 194 17.11 -17.05 -10.09
C ASN A 194 15.61 -16.84 -10.42
N LEU A 195 15.04 -15.70 -10.04
CA LEU A 195 13.65 -15.31 -10.34
C LEU A 195 13.60 -14.14 -11.32
N LEU A 196 12.59 -14.12 -12.17
CA LEU A 196 12.34 -13.08 -13.16
C LEU A 196 10.87 -12.67 -13.14
N SER A 197 10.62 -11.36 -13.12
CA SER A 197 9.28 -10.82 -13.39
C SER A 197 9.06 -10.72 -14.90
N LEU A 198 8.00 -11.34 -15.41
CA LEU A 198 7.62 -11.21 -16.81
C LEU A 198 7.06 -9.79 -17.04
N ASN A 199 7.67 -9.04 -17.98
CA ASN A 199 7.26 -7.66 -18.27
C ASN A 199 5.95 -7.59 -19.06
N ARG A 200 4.87 -8.11 -18.45
CA ARG A 200 3.51 -8.11 -19.01
C ARG A 200 2.48 -7.94 -17.90
N TYR A 201 1.73 -6.84 -17.96
CA TYR A 201 0.60 -6.61 -17.08
C TYR A 201 -0.53 -7.60 -17.35
N LEU A 202 -1.05 -8.22 -16.30
CA LEU A 202 -2.20 -9.12 -16.33
C LEU A 202 -3.48 -8.39 -15.96
N THR A 203 -3.38 -7.34 -15.16
CA THR A 203 -4.48 -6.45 -14.75
C THR A 203 -4.06 -5.00 -14.85
N LYS A 204 -5.05 -4.09 -14.73
CA LYS A 204 -4.82 -2.66 -14.47
C LYS A 204 -5.60 -2.28 -13.22
N GLU A 205 -4.93 -1.71 -12.24
CA GLU A 205 -5.46 -1.45 -10.90
C GLU A 205 -5.07 -0.07 -10.42
N SER A 206 -6.01 0.67 -9.83
CA SER A 206 -5.75 1.95 -9.18
C SER A 206 -5.49 1.70 -7.69
N VAL A 207 -4.47 2.34 -7.13
CA VAL A 207 -4.07 2.22 -5.72
C VAL A 207 -4.48 3.46 -4.95
N ALA A 208 -5.14 3.27 -3.79
CA ALA A 208 -5.63 4.34 -2.94
C ALA A 208 -5.55 3.97 -1.46
N TRP A 209 -5.59 4.96 -0.59
CA TRP A 209 -5.74 4.75 0.85
C TRP A 209 -7.19 4.49 1.19
N ALA A 210 -7.42 3.69 2.25
CA ALA A 210 -8.77 3.33 2.67
C ALA A 210 -9.04 3.80 4.10
N VAL A 211 -10.22 4.39 4.31
CA VAL A 211 -10.71 4.83 5.63
C VAL A 211 -12.02 4.16 5.97
N HIS A 212 -12.40 4.18 7.26
CA HIS A 212 -13.66 3.63 7.73
C HIS A 212 -14.86 4.31 7.02
N PRO A 213 -15.93 3.57 6.67
CA PRO A 213 -17.11 4.12 6.00
C PRO A 213 -17.75 5.29 6.76
N ASP A 214 -17.71 5.27 8.09
CA ASP A 214 -18.28 6.28 8.97
C ASP A 214 -17.34 7.48 9.23
N ASN A 215 -16.19 7.57 8.52
CA ASN A 215 -15.26 8.68 8.63
C ASN A 215 -15.05 9.43 7.30
N PRO A 216 -16.10 10.02 6.72
CA PRO A 216 -16.00 10.79 5.46
C PRO A 216 -15.17 12.07 5.62
N GLU A 217 -15.03 12.62 6.83
CA GLU A 217 -14.22 13.80 7.11
C GLU A 217 -12.74 13.50 6.88
N LEU A 218 -12.24 12.35 7.39
CA LEU A 218 -10.86 11.95 7.16
C LEU A 218 -10.62 11.67 5.67
N GLN A 219 -11.55 10.99 4.97
CA GLN A 219 -11.45 10.79 3.52
C GLN A 219 -11.32 12.12 2.77
N THR A 220 -12.13 13.11 3.13
CA THR A 220 -12.11 14.44 2.52
C THR A 220 -10.77 15.15 2.78
N ALA A 221 -10.29 15.14 4.02
CA ALA A 221 -9.01 15.72 4.38
C ALA A 221 -7.85 15.07 3.62
N LEU A 222 -7.81 13.74 3.58
CA LEU A 222 -6.79 12.99 2.82
C LEU A 222 -6.84 13.32 1.33
N ASN A 223 -8.02 13.47 0.73
CA ASN A 223 -8.16 13.83 -0.68
C ASN A 223 -7.67 15.26 -0.99
N LEU A 224 -7.88 16.21 -0.07
CA LEU A 224 -7.37 17.57 -0.21
C LEU A 224 -5.84 17.60 -0.10
N ILE A 225 -5.29 16.87 0.89
CA ILE A 225 -3.85 16.75 1.08
C ILE A 225 -3.21 16.05 -0.13
N LEU A 226 -3.81 14.97 -0.62
CA LEU A 226 -3.31 14.27 -1.80
C LEU A 226 -3.30 15.16 -3.04
N ALA A 227 -4.33 15.96 -3.26
CA ALA A 227 -4.40 16.91 -4.38
C ALA A 227 -3.27 17.95 -4.30
N ASP A 228 -3.02 18.51 -3.12
CA ASP A 228 -1.91 19.44 -2.87
C ASP A 228 -0.55 18.77 -3.11
N MET A 229 -0.34 17.55 -2.60
CA MET A 229 0.89 16.78 -2.81
C MET A 229 1.14 16.44 -4.30
N ILE A 230 0.08 16.20 -5.07
CA ILE A 230 0.17 15.99 -6.53
C ILE A 230 0.58 17.29 -7.21
N GLU A 231 -0.07 18.41 -6.90
CA GLU A 231 0.24 19.73 -7.48
C GLU A 231 1.68 20.17 -7.18
N GLN A 232 2.17 19.86 -5.98
CA GLN A 232 3.56 20.17 -5.56
C GLN A 232 4.59 19.15 -6.08
N GLY A 233 4.17 18.08 -6.77
CA GLY A 233 5.04 17.02 -7.28
C GLY A 233 5.60 16.09 -6.21
N GLU A 234 5.07 16.14 -4.99
CA GLU A 234 5.57 15.33 -3.89
C GLU A 234 5.19 13.86 -4.03
N VAL A 235 4.02 13.56 -4.59
CA VAL A 235 3.62 12.18 -4.88
C VAL A 235 4.64 11.53 -5.82
N GLN A 236 4.98 12.21 -6.94
CA GLN A 236 5.98 11.73 -7.89
C GLN A 236 7.36 11.60 -7.25
N ALA A 237 7.74 12.54 -6.37
CA ALA A 237 9.02 12.50 -5.69
C ALA A 237 9.15 11.27 -4.79
N VAL A 238 8.10 10.94 -4.00
CA VAL A 238 8.06 9.73 -3.17
C VAL A 238 8.10 8.48 -4.05
N LEU A 239 7.23 8.39 -5.06
CA LEU A 239 7.19 7.22 -5.94
C LEU A 239 8.52 7.02 -6.68
N LYS A 240 9.13 8.07 -7.23
CA LYS A 240 10.42 8.01 -7.91
C LYS A 240 11.58 7.60 -7.00
N ARG A 241 11.54 8.00 -5.73
CA ARG A 241 12.54 7.58 -4.73
C ARG A 241 12.55 6.07 -4.56
N TRP A 242 11.37 5.45 -4.54
CA TRP A 242 11.21 4.04 -4.20
C TRP A 242 11.04 3.13 -5.43
N LEU A 243 10.54 3.66 -6.56
CA LEU A 243 10.24 2.95 -7.80
C LEU A 243 11.01 3.59 -8.98
N PRO A 244 12.35 3.59 -8.98
CA PRO A 244 13.13 4.36 -9.96
C PRO A 244 13.00 3.84 -11.40
N VAL A 245 12.48 2.63 -11.62
CA VAL A 245 12.47 1.94 -12.93
C VAL A 245 11.06 1.83 -13.53
N VAL A 246 10.01 2.10 -12.77
CA VAL A 246 8.62 2.01 -13.26
C VAL A 246 8.19 3.37 -13.79
N PRO A 247 7.68 3.49 -15.04
CA PRO A 247 7.01 4.70 -15.48
C PRO A 247 5.79 4.92 -14.59
N VAL A 248 5.81 5.96 -13.76
CA VAL A 248 4.67 6.34 -12.93
C VAL A 248 3.78 7.22 -13.79
N GLU A 249 2.77 6.62 -14.44
CA GLU A 249 1.65 7.38 -15.02
C GLU A 249 0.64 7.66 -13.91
N LEU A 250 0.31 8.93 -13.75
CA LEU A 250 -0.73 9.43 -12.83
C LEU A 250 -2.06 9.64 -13.56
#